data_62f8ab6c89ced4bfd8974bf350aafd2d
#
_entry.id   62f8ab6c89ced4bfd8974bf350aafd2d
#
_cell.length_a   1.000
_cell.length_b   1.000
_cell.length_c   1.000
_cell.angle_alpha   90.00
_cell.angle_beta   90.00
_cell.angle_gamma   90.00
#
_symmetry.space_group_name_H-M   'P 1'
#
loop_
_entity.id
_entity.type
_entity.pdbx_description
1 polymer ?
#
loop_
_entity_poly.entity_id
_entity_poly.type
_entity_poly.pdbx_seq_one_letter_code
_entity_poly.pdbx_strand_id
1 'polypeptide(L)'
;MESLKRIGRGESRRVTVSSHRQTGIALVLVLWIISLLTVMALGLTTTQRSESALTRNQLDGARFRALSEAAINLTVLNLLSTPLETVPAEAAWVPDGLPRTLVFNGSELTVTLYNEASRLDLNTATREQLATLIELAQGEAGFDEAQRDALADAILDWRDADDLTQLNGAEDGDYAAAGLPYGARDEPFQSVDELQQVLGMPRALAQRLAPDLSVDNESDRVDEQFASAQVLAAVQGLNIEDAQRFVDERNAPVLPGAEQPAAVNRGGPLYRIRVGMADQGGVGRTMEALVQLEQGQTPPFEVRWRREGLMQRELALPPPDDADSP
;
A
#
# COMPACT_ATOMS: atom_id res chain seq x y z
N MET A 1 -64.41 78.45 77.91
CA MET A 1 -63.44 79.24 77.19
C MET A 1 -62.52 78.27 76.49
N GLU A 2 -62.84 77.99 75.28
CA GLU A 2 -62.20 78.41 74.04
C GLU A 2 -60.82 77.82 73.90
N SER A 3 -60.53 77.11 72.88
CA SER A 3 -60.52 77.53 71.48
C SER A 3 -60.29 76.29 70.54
N LEU A 4 -61.04 76.29 69.49
CA LEU A 4 -60.87 75.33 68.35
C LEU A 4 -59.57 75.54 67.61
N LYS A 5 -58.89 74.43 67.26
CA LYS A 5 -57.83 74.44 66.27
C LYS A 5 -58.12 73.50 65.16
N ARG A 6 -58.33 74.05 63.97
CA ARG A 6 -58.53 73.39 62.71
C ARG A 6 -57.29 72.56 62.34
N ILE A 7 -57.49 71.31 61.99
CA ILE A 7 -56.44 70.46 61.44
C ILE A 7 -56.64 70.47 59.95
N GLY A 8 -55.58 70.91 59.22
CA GLY A 8 -55.51 70.93 57.76
C GLY A 8 -55.43 69.55 57.16
N ARG A 9 -56.14 69.38 56.08
CA ARG A 9 -56.15 68.20 55.23
C ARG A 9 -54.83 68.17 54.44
N GLY A 10 -53.95 67.19 54.73
CA GLY A 10 -52.77 66.89 53.92
C GLY A 10 -53.17 66.14 52.65
N GLU A 11 -52.92 66.75 51.49
CA GLU A 11 -53.03 66.10 50.18
C GLU A 11 -51.94 65.04 50.03
N SER A 12 -52.32 63.80 49.95
CA SER A 12 -51.39 62.69 49.56
C SER A 12 -51.14 62.74 48.10
N ARG A 13 -50.00 63.25 47.71
CA ARG A 13 -49.48 63.22 46.38
C ARG A 13 -49.12 61.74 46.01
N ARG A 14 -49.98 61.06 45.23
CA ARG A 14 -49.65 59.77 44.66
C ARG A 14 -48.51 59.93 43.61
N VAL A 15 -47.36 59.46 43.95
CA VAL A 15 -46.27 59.29 42.99
C VAL A 15 -46.63 58.09 42.14
N THR A 16 -47.06 58.28 40.88
CA THR A 16 -47.23 57.26 39.89
C THR A 16 -45.84 56.90 39.35
N VAL A 17 -45.29 55.81 39.83
CA VAL A 17 -44.10 55.19 39.24
C VAL A 17 -44.52 54.58 37.90
N SER A 18 -44.19 55.25 36.84
CA SER A 18 -44.37 54.72 35.47
C SER A 18 -43.36 53.56 35.27
N SER A 19 -43.81 52.34 35.41
CA SER A 19 -43.03 51.16 34.99
C SER A 19 -42.97 51.13 33.49
N HIS A 20 -41.88 51.61 32.93
CA HIS A 20 -41.56 51.34 31.51
C HIS A 20 -41.34 49.86 31.35
N ARG A 21 -42.27 49.21 30.70
CA ARG A 21 -42.09 47.80 30.26
C ARG A 21 -40.96 47.70 29.23
N GLN A 22 -39.76 47.44 29.69
CA GLN A 22 -38.60 47.09 28.83
C GLN A 22 -38.60 45.60 28.49
N THR A 23 -39.70 45.08 27.98
CA THR A 23 -39.85 43.66 27.65
C THR A 23 -39.18 43.27 26.31
N GLY A 24 -38.90 44.22 25.42
CA GLY A 24 -38.31 43.95 24.11
C GLY A 24 -36.80 43.65 24.14
N ILE A 25 -36.07 44.40 24.96
CA ILE A 25 -34.59 44.27 24.99
C ILE A 25 -34.15 42.97 25.66
N ALA A 26 -34.86 42.51 26.70
CA ALA A 26 -34.56 41.23 27.35
C ALA A 26 -34.72 40.02 26.39
N LEU A 27 -35.76 40.02 25.54
CA LEU A 27 -35.97 38.95 24.56
C LEU A 27 -34.85 38.89 23.49
N VAL A 28 -34.43 40.05 22.99
CA VAL A 28 -33.34 40.15 22.04
C VAL A 28 -32.01 39.65 22.64
N LEU A 29 -31.74 40.02 23.89
CA LEU A 29 -30.55 39.61 24.61
C LEU A 29 -30.52 38.08 24.84
N VAL A 30 -31.66 37.49 25.24
CA VAL A 30 -31.79 36.02 25.38
C VAL A 30 -31.60 35.34 24.05
N LEU A 31 -32.18 35.86 22.97
CA LEU A 31 -32.00 35.29 21.62
C LEU A 31 -30.53 35.34 21.16
N TRP A 32 -29.84 36.43 21.46
CA TRP A 32 -28.41 36.59 21.19
C TRP A 32 -27.55 35.60 21.98
N ILE A 33 -27.83 35.41 23.26
CA ILE A 33 -27.13 34.45 24.12
C ILE A 33 -27.36 33.03 23.59
N ILE A 34 -28.61 32.66 23.26
CA ILE A 34 -28.93 31.34 22.70
C ILE A 34 -28.20 31.13 21.39
N SER A 35 -28.19 32.12 20.47
CA SER A 35 -27.46 32.04 19.21
C SER A 35 -25.97 31.87 19.43
N LEU A 36 -25.35 32.61 20.33
CA LEU A 36 -23.94 32.49 20.69
C LEU A 36 -23.61 31.12 21.26
N LEU A 37 -24.42 30.61 22.19
CA LEU A 37 -24.25 29.31 22.80
C LEU A 37 -24.41 28.17 21.72
N THR A 38 -25.36 28.34 20.81
CA THR A 38 -25.55 27.38 19.70
C THR A 38 -24.34 27.31 18.79
N VAL A 39 -23.78 28.46 18.41
CA VAL A 39 -22.54 28.52 17.58
C VAL A 39 -21.35 27.89 18.33
N MET A 40 -21.19 28.20 19.62
CA MET A 40 -20.14 27.59 20.45
C MET A 40 -20.32 26.07 20.59
N ALA A 41 -21.55 25.60 20.83
CA ALA A 41 -21.85 24.18 20.91
C ALA A 41 -21.59 23.44 19.58
N LEU A 42 -21.94 24.06 18.44
CA LEU A 42 -21.65 23.53 17.12
C LEU A 42 -20.14 23.42 16.87
N GLY A 43 -19.39 24.48 17.20
CA GLY A 43 -17.92 24.47 17.06
C GLY A 43 -17.26 23.40 17.92
N LEU A 44 -17.69 23.26 19.19
CA LEU A 44 -17.16 22.22 20.07
C LEU A 44 -17.46 20.80 19.55
N THR A 45 -18.66 20.57 19.04
CA THR A 45 -19.08 19.27 18.52
C THR A 45 -18.27 18.87 17.29
N THR A 46 -17.98 19.81 16.39
CA THR A 46 -17.15 19.53 15.20
C THR A 46 -15.71 19.21 15.57
N THR A 47 -15.13 19.94 16.51
CA THR A 47 -13.77 19.67 17.01
C THR A 47 -13.69 18.30 17.66
N GLN A 48 -14.63 17.96 18.55
CA GLN A 48 -14.66 16.65 19.21
C GLN A 48 -14.80 15.47 18.22
N ARG A 49 -15.61 15.63 17.16
CA ARG A 49 -15.73 14.60 16.12
C ARG A 49 -14.43 14.40 15.36
N SER A 50 -13.75 15.49 15.04
CA SER A 50 -12.46 15.46 14.35
C SER A 50 -11.37 14.79 15.21
N GLU A 51 -11.26 15.17 16.48
CA GLU A 51 -10.31 14.56 17.42
C GLU A 51 -10.59 13.07 17.66
N SER A 52 -11.87 12.69 17.77
CA SER A 52 -12.26 11.29 17.92
C SER A 52 -11.94 10.46 16.68
N ALA A 53 -12.10 11.03 15.48
CA ALA A 53 -11.73 10.36 14.23
C ALA A 53 -10.21 10.18 14.11
N LEU A 54 -9.43 11.21 14.45
CA LEU A 54 -7.96 11.12 14.48
C LEU A 54 -7.48 10.06 15.47
N THR A 55 -8.05 10.03 16.69
CA THR A 55 -7.70 9.05 17.71
C THR A 55 -8.02 7.63 17.25
N ARG A 56 -9.18 7.39 16.63
CA ARG A 56 -9.52 6.08 16.05
C ARG A 56 -8.54 5.68 14.98
N ASN A 57 -8.23 6.56 14.02
CA ASN A 57 -7.28 6.28 12.96
C ASN A 57 -5.89 5.90 13.50
N GLN A 58 -5.45 6.56 14.58
CA GLN A 58 -4.18 6.25 15.24
C GLN A 58 -4.22 4.88 15.92
N LEU A 59 -5.32 4.56 16.63
CA LEU A 59 -5.51 3.26 17.26
C LEU A 59 -5.59 2.13 16.24
N ASP A 60 -6.35 2.34 15.15
CA ASP A 60 -6.48 1.36 14.06
C ASP A 60 -5.13 1.14 13.35
N GLY A 61 -4.36 2.21 13.14
CA GLY A 61 -2.99 2.11 12.60
C GLY A 61 -2.06 1.35 13.55
N ALA A 62 -2.10 1.64 14.85
CA ALA A 62 -1.28 0.92 15.84
C ALA A 62 -1.68 -0.55 15.95
N ARG A 63 -2.98 -0.85 15.93
CA ARG A 63 -3.51 -2.21 15.92
C ARG A 63 -3.07 -2.95 14.66
N PHE A 64 -3.20 -2.34 13.49
CA PHE A 64 -2.75 -2.93 12.23
C PHE A 64 -1.26 -3.27 12.26
N ARG A 65 -0.40 -2.34 12.72
CA ARG A 65 1.04 -2.60 12.86
C ARG A 65 1.32 -3.79 13.77
N ALA A 66 0.72 -3.84 14.95
CA ALA A 66 0.92 -4.95 15.88
C ALA A 66 0.46 -6.30 15.33
N LEU A 67 -0.68 -6.33 14.62
CA LEU A 67 -1.18 -7.54 13.97
C LEU A 67 -0.31 -7.98 12.80
N SER A 68 0.18 -7.03 12.01
CA SER A 68 1.09 -7.31 10.89
C SER A 68 2.43 -7.84 11.37
N GLU A 69 3.01 -7.27 12.44
CA GLU A 69 4.21 -7.82 13.09
C GLU A 69 4.00 -9.25 13.59
N ALA A 70 2.85 -9.51 14.21
CA ALA A 70 2.53 -10.86 14.64
C ALA A 70 2.42 -11.84 13.46
N ALA A 71 1.78 -11.42 12.35
CA ALA A 71 1.64 -12.23 11.16
C ALA A 71 3.00 -12.49 10.49
N ILE A 72 3.88 -11.49 10.38
CA ILE A 72 5.23 -11.63 9.84
C ILE A 72 6.03 -12.63 10.70
N ASN A 73 6.04 -12.46 12.02
CA ASN A 73 6.76 -13.34 12.93
C ASN A 73 6.23 -14.79 12.90
N LEU A 74 4.90 -14.98 12.78
CA LEU A 74 4.30 -16.30 12.62
C LEU A 74 4.69 -16.94 11.28
N THR A 75 4.76 -16.17 10.21
CA THR A 75 5.23 -16.64 8.90
C THR A 75 6.69 -17.09 8.98
N VAL A 76 7.56 -16.26 9.56
CA VAL A 76 8.97 -16.60 9.79
C VAL A 76 9.12 -17.85 10.67
N LEU A 77 8.37 -17.92 11.76
CA LEU A 77 8.38 -19.10 12.65
C LEU A 77 7.97 -20.36 11.88
N ASN A 78 6.95 -20.28 11.03
CA ASN A 78 6.52 -21.39 10.20
C ASN A 78 7.62 -21.83 9.21
N LEU A 79 8.28 -20.86 8.55
CA LEU A 79 9.40 -21.13 7.65
C LEU A 79 10.59 -21.82 8.36
N LEU A 80 10.86 -21.45 9.62
CA LEU A 80 11.97 -21.99 10.41
C LEU A 80 11.66 -23.33 11.09
N SER A 81 10.43 -23.52 11.57
CA SER A 81 10.09 -24.61 12.50
C SER A 81 9.47 -25.84 11.86
N THR A 82 8.97 -25.73 10.62
CA THR A 82 8.22 -26.83 10.01
C THR A 82 9.17 -27.74 9.23
N PRO A 83 9.40 -28.99 9.67
CA PRO A 83 10.19 -29.95 8.94
C PRO A 83 9.52 -30.25 7.59
N LEU A 84 10.28 -30.14 6.49
CA LEU A 84 9.78 -30.32 5.11
C LEU A 84 9.21 -31.74 4.85
N GLU A 85 9.64 -32.72 5.67
CA GLU A 85 9.29 -34.13 5.50
C GLU A 85 7.96 -34.54 6.13
N THR A 86 7.35 -33.71 7.00
CA THR A 86 6.22 -34.11 7.84
C THR A 86 4.94 -33.32 7.61
N VAL A 87 4.96 -32.28 6.78
CA VAL A 87 3.80 -31.42 6.54
C VAL A 87 3.18 -31.76 5.22
N PRO A 88 1.85 -31.98 5.16
CA PRO A 88 1.15 -32.05 3.89
C PRO A 88 1.45 -30.80 3.06
N ALA A 89 1.71 -30.93 1.76
CA ALA A 89 2.06 -29.82 0.88
C ALA A 89 1.04 -28.67 0.94
N GLU A 90 -0.23 -29.01 1.19
CA GLU A 90 -1.34 -28.05 1.35
C GLU A 90 -1.23 -27.16 2.61
N ALA A 91 -0.52 -27.64 3.66
CA ALA A 91 -0.33 -26.91 4.91
C ALA A 91 1.05 -26.22 5.00
N ALA A 92 1.94 -26.49 4.06
CA ALA A 92 3.26 -25.86 4.03
C ALA A 92 3.17 -24.40 3.57
N TRP A 93 3.86 -23.51 4.29
CA TRP A 93 4.04 -22.15 3.84
C TRP A 93 5.15 -22.11 2.78
N VAL A 94 4.74 -22.01 1.52
CA VAL A 94 5.62 -21.86 0.36
C VAL A 94 5.47 -20.47 -0.23
N PRO A 95 6.53 -19.91 -0.80
CA PRO A 95 6.51 -18.56 -1.35
C PRO A 95 5.93 -18.52 -2.78
N ASP A 96 4.72 -19.06 -2.92
CA ASP A 96 3.98 -19.20 -4.18
C ASP A 96 3.20 -17.93 -4.58
N GLY A 97 3.24 -16.89 -3.75
CA GLY A 97 2.49 -15.66 -3.99
C GLY A 97 0.98 -15.79 -3.76
N LEU A 98 0.49 -16.95 -3.29
CA LEU A 98 -0.93 -17.14 -3.01
C LEU A 98 -1.32 -16.51 -1.66
N PRO A 99 -2.46 -15.83 -1.59
CA PRO A 99 -2.94 -15.24 -0.36
C PRO A 99 -3.44 -16.31 0.60
N ARG A 100 -3.02 -16.24 1.86
CA ARG A 100 -3.45 -17.12 2.95
C ARG A 100 -4.14 -16.29 4.02
N THR A 101 -5.26 -16.78 4.52
CA THR A 101 -5.98 -16.13 5.61
C THR A 101 -5.41 -16.57 6.95
N LEU A 102 -5.04 -15.59 7.77
CA LEU A 102 -4.61 -15.75 9.14
C LEU A 102 -5.60 -15.05 10.07
N VAL A 103 -6.21 -15.80 11.01
CA VAL A 103 -7.09 -15.20 12.01
C VAL A 103 -6.31 -15.05 13.32
N PHE A 104 -6.12 -13.80 13.74
CA PHE A 104 -5.40 -13.48 14.97
C PHE A 104 -6.19 -12.47 15.81
N ASN A 105 -6.45 -12.84 17.08
CA ASN A 105 -7.20 -11.99 18.02
C ASN A 105 -8.53 -11.42 17.46
N GLY A 106 -9.27 -12.26 16.72
CA GLY A 106 -10.56 -11.88 16.11
C GLY A 106 -10.45 -10.93 14.89
N SER A 107 -9.24 -10.68 14.39
CA SER A 107 -8.99 -9.97 13.15
C SER A 107 -8.55 -10.96 12.08
N GLU A 108 -9.08 -10.78 10.88
CA GLU A 108 -8.69 -11.54 9.69
C GLU A 108 -7.62 -10.75 8.93
N LEU A 109 -6.50 -11.43 8.66
CA LEU A 109 -5.38 -10.90 7.92
C LEU A 109 -5.15 -11.77 6.68
N THR A 110 -4.83 -11.14 5.57
CA THR A 110 -4.36 -11.84 4.38
C THR A 110 -2.84 -11.76 4.35
N VAL A 111 -2.19 -12.93 4.33
CA VAL A 111 -0.72 -13.01 4.26
C VAL A 111 -0.34 -13.63 2.92
N THR A 112 0.55 -12.96 2.20
CA THR A 112 1.12 -13.46 0.94
C THR A 112 2.64 -13.53 1.10
N LEU A 113 3.21 -14.65 0.71
CA LEU A 113 4.65 -14.93 0.82
C LEU A 113 5.25 -15.08 -0.57
N TYR A 114 6.33 -14.35 -0.83
CA TYR A 114 7.08 -14.42 -2.08
C TYR A 114 8.54 -14.76 -1.81
N ASN A 115 9.15 -15.52 -2.71
CA ASN A 115 10.60 -15.65 -2.79
C ASN A 115 11.16 -14.43 -3.52
N GLU A 116 11.99 -13.63 -2.88
CA GLU A 116 12.55 -12.44 -3.51
C GLU A 116 13.45 -12.79 -4.71
N ALA A 117 14.16 -13.91 -4.63
CA ALA A 117 14.99 -14.42 -5.72
C ALA A 117 14.19 -14.85 -6.97
N SER A 118 12.86 -14.88 -6.91
CA SER A 118 12.00 -15.17 -8.08
C SER A 118 11.70 -13.93 -8.94
N ARG A 119 12.23 -12.78 -8.56
CA ARG A 119 12.03 -11.49 -9.25
C ARG A 119 13.29 -11.12 -10.02
N LEU A 120 13.12 -10.37 -11.09
CA LEU A 120 14.24 -9.83 -11.84
C LEU A 120 14.84 -8.64 -11.08
N ASP A 121 16.14 -8.68 -10.78
CA ASP A 121 16.81 -7.58 -10.10
C ASP A 121 17.16 -6.46 -11.08
N LEU A 122 16.67 -5.25 -10.79
CA LEU A 122 16.90 -4.05 -11.61
C LEU A 122 18.40 -3.70 -11.75
N ASN A 123 19.20 -4.07 -10.75
CA ASN A 123 20.62 -3.72 -10.73
C ASN A 123 21.49 -4.71 -11.52
N THR A 124 20.99 -5.93 -11.78
CA THR A 124 21.74 -6.97 -12.51
C THR A 124 21.09 -7.38 -13.83
N ALA A 125 19.83 -7.02 -14.05
CA ALA A 125 19.09 -7.38 -15.26
C ALA A 125 19.79 -6.93 -16.54
N THR A 126 19.78 -7.79 -17.58
CA THR A 126 20.29 -7.42 -18.90
C THR A 126 19.29 -6.53 -19.65
N ARG A 127 19.77 -5.84 -20.69
CA ARG A 127 18.93 -5.04 -21.58
C ARG A 127 17.77 -5.87 -22.17
N GLU A 128 18.08 -7.07 -22.63
CA GLU A 128 17.13 -7.99 -23.26
C GLU A 128 16.03 -8.42 -22.26
N GLN A 129 16.42 -8.72 -21.03
CA GLN A 129 15.46 -9.08 -19.98
C GLN A 129 14.53 -7.92 -19.65
N LEU A 130 15.07 -6.70 -19.51
CA LEU A 130 14.29 -5.49 -19.28
C LEU A 130 13.35 -5.19 -20.46
N ALA A 131 13.86 -5.27 -21.70
CA ALA A 131 13.04 -5.04 -22.90
C ALA A 131 11.87 -6.03 -22.98
N THR A 132 12.12 -7.32 -22.76
CA THR A 132 11.07 -8.35 -22.77
C THR A 132 10.03 -8.09 -21.66
N LEU A 133 10.47 -7.76 -20.46
CA LEU A 133 9.55 -7.48 -19.35
C LEU A 133 8.69 -6.24 -19.62
N ILE A 134 9.28 -5.18 -20.19
CA ILE A 134 8.59 -3.96 -20.60
C ILE A 134 7.55 -4.27 -21.68
N GLU A 135 7.93 -5.04 -22.72
CA GLU A 135 7.03 -5.47 -23.79
C GLU A 135 5.80 -6.19 -23.25
N LEU A 136 6.01 -7.18 -22.39
CA LEU A 136 4.92 -7.93 -21.75
C LEU A 136 4.04 -7.05 -20.89
N ALA A 137 4.63 -6.10 -20.16
CA ALA A 137 3.89 -5.17 -19.32
C ALA A 137 3.11 -4.10 -20.13
N GLN A 138 3.56 -3.73 -21.33
CA GLN A 138 2.80 -2.85 -22.24
C GLN A 138 1.55 -3.56 -22.76
N GLY A 139 1.64 -4.86 -23.03
CA GLY A 139 0.60 -5.66 -23.65
C GLY A 139 0.41 -5.33 -25.13
N GLU A 140 -0.26 -6.21 -25.88
CA GLU A 140 -0.42 -6.09 -27.34
C GLU A 140 -1.05 -4.76 -27.80
N ALA A 141 -2.05 -4.28 -27.08
CA ALA A 141 -2.78 -3.06 -27.46
C ALA A 141 -2.00 -1.76 -27.24
N GLY A 142 -0.97 -1.78 -26.40
CA GLY A 142 -0.14 -0.64 -26.03
C GLY A 142 1.32 -0.77 -26.41
N PHE A 143 1.67 -1.80 -27.21
CA PHE A 143 3.05 -2.06 -27.56
C PHE A 143 3.64 -0.99 -28.48
N ASP A 144 4.76 -0.42 -28.02
CA ASP A 144 5.57 0.54 -28.76
C ASP A 144 7.05 0.12 -28.62
N GLU A 145 7.62 -0.38 -29.73
CA GLU A 145 8.99 -0.87 -29.78
C GLU A 145 10.01 0.24 -29.46
N ALA A 146 9.80 1.43 -29.98
CA ALA A 146 10.71 2.56 -29.73
C ALA A 146 10.68 2.96 -28.25
N GLN A 147 9.51 2.96 -27.63
CA GLN A 147 9.35 3.24 -26.20
C GLN A 147 9.98 2.12 -25.36
N ARG A 148 9.75 0.85 -25.72
CA ARG A 148 10.38 -0.30 -25.05
C ARG A 148 11.90 -0.17 -25.00
N ASP A 149 12.49 0.08 -26.16
CA ASP A 149 13.95 0.17 -26.32
C ASP A 149 14.50 1.39 -25.57
N ALA A 150 13.83 2.53 -25.66
CA ALA A 150 14.23 3.73 -24.93
C ALA A 150 14.16 3.53 -23.41
N LEU A 151 13.10 2.87 -22.91
CA LEU A 151 12.97 2.60 -21.48
C LEU A 151 13.98 1.58 -20.98
N ALA A 152 14.28 0.52 -21.75
CA ALA A 152 15.28 -0.44 -21.37
C ALA A 152 16.67 0.19 -21.29
N ASP A 153 17.04 1.02 -22.28
CA ASP A 153 18.31 1.72 -22.33
C ASP A 153 18.38 2.79 -21.20
N ALA A 154 17.33 3.57 -20.97
CA ALA A 154 17.29 4.57 -19.90
C ALA A 154 17.33 3.95 -18.48
N ILE A 155 16.87 2.71 -18.28
CA ILE A 155 17.02 1.99 -17.00
C ILE A 155 18.51 1.61 -16.80
N LEU A 156 19.24 1.27 -17.85
CA LEU A 156 20.66 0.96 -17.77
C LEU A 156 21.45 2.21 -17.42
N ASP A 157 21.24 3.33 -18.16
CA ASP A 157 21.90 4.61 -17.91
C ASP A 157 21.57 5.15 -16.50
N TRP A 158 20.33 4.96 -16.02
CA TRP A 158 19.94 5.36 -14.67
C TRP A 158 20.83 4.77 -13.58
N ARG A 159 21.30 3.54 -13.74
CA ARG A 159 21.99 2.77 -12.71
C ARG A 159 23.50 2.67 -12.87
N ASP A 160 24.04 2.92 -14.08
CA ASP A 160 25.49 2.84 -14.30
C ASP A 160 26.17 4.13 -13.81
N ALA A 161 27.49 4.10 -13.66
CA ALA A 161 28.24 5.17 -13.00
C ALA A 161 28.97 6.08 -14.00
N ASP A 162 28.67 5.95 -15.29
CA ASP A 162 29.30 6.77 -16.31
C ASP A 162 28.25 7.59 -17.08
N ASP A 163 28.68 8.63 -17.79
CA ASP A 163 27.80 9.53 -18.55
C ASP A 163 27.64 9.11 -20.03
N LEU A 164 27.86 7.84 -20.36
CA LEU A 164 27.80 7.33 -21.74
C LEU A 164 26.40 6.83 -22.07
N THR A 165 25.62 7.69 -22.70
CA THR A 165 24.25 7.37 -23.09
C THR A 165 24.18 6.12 -23.97
N GLN A 166 23.36 5.12 -23.61
CA GLN A 166 22.99 3.99 -24.45
C GLN A 166 22.30 4.49 -25.73
N LEU A 167 22.17 3.63 -26.74
CA LEU A 167 21.67 4.02 -28.06
C LEU A 167 20.34 4.81 -28.02
N ASN A 168 19.43 4.42 -27.17
CA ASN A 168 18.10 5.07 -26.97
C ASN A 168 17.91 5.51 -25.53
N GLY A 169 18.98 5.58 -24.74
CA GLY A 169 18.95 5.87 -23.31
C GLY A 169 18.86 7.34 -22.98
N ALA A 170 19.12 7.70 -21.74
CA ALA A 170 19.00 9.06 -21.26
C ALA A 170 19.93 9.33 -20.09
N GLU A 171 20.75 10.38 -20.24
CA GLU A 171 21.65 10.91 -19.23
C GLU A 171 21.24 12.31 -18.75
N ASP A 172 21.95 12.90 -17.83
CA ASP A 172 21.69 14.22 -17.21
C ASP A 172 21.23 15.28 -18.21
N GLY A 173 21.86 15.31 -19.38
CA GLY A 173 21.51 16.24 -20.45
C GLY A 173 20.09 16.07 -20.99
N ASP A 174 19.61 14.85 -21.07
CA ASP A 174 18.27 14.50 -21.57
C ASP A 174 17.21 14.82 -20.53
N TYR A 175 17.46 14.53 -19.27
CA TYR A 175 16.59 14.93 -18.15
C TYR A 175 16.47 16.46 -18.07
N ALA A 176 17.57 17.21 -18.21
CA ALA A 176 17.55 18.65 -18.23
C ALA A 176 16.79 19.20 -19.45
N ALA A 177 16.96 18.59 -20.64
CA ALA A 177 16.22 18.95 -21.85
C ALA A 177 14.71 18.68 -21.72
N ALA A 178 14.33 17.66 -20.95
CA ALA A 178 12.93 17.38 -20.59
C ALA A 178 12.38 18.32 -19.51
N GLY A 179 13.19 19.22 -18.95
CA GLY A 179 12.79 20.18 -17.91
C GLY A 179 12.67 19.58 -16.51
N LEU A 180 13.30 18.45 -16.27
CA LEU A 180 13.31 17.80 -14.96
C LEU A 180 14.38 18.44 -14.05
N PRO A 181 14.12 18.56 -12.75
CA PRO A 181 15.08 19.16 -11.79
C PRO A 181 16.15 18.18 -11.28
N TYR A 182 16.24 16.99 -11.87
CA TYR A 182 17.18 15.92 -11.53
C TYR A 182 17.68 15.26 -12.83
N GLY A 183 18.75 14.51 -12.75
CA GLY A 183 19.34 13.73 -13.83
C GLY A 183 19.20 12.23 -13.62
N ALA A 184 19.99 11.45 -14.36
CA ALA A 184 20.21 10.04 -14.09
C ALA A 184 20.79 9.88 -12.67
N ARG A 185 20.68 8.68 -12.09
CA ARG A 185 21.14 8.51 -10.70
C ARG A 185 22.62 8.21 -10.61
N ASP A 186 23.19 7.57 -11.64
CA ASP A 186 24.58 7.09 -11.73
C ASP A 186 24.97 6.15 -10.57
N GLU A 187 23.96 5.52 -9.97
CA GLU A 187 24.09 4.57 -8.87
C GLU A 187 23.01 3.48 -8.96
N PRO A 188 23.26 2.29 -8.40
CA PRO A 188 22.25 1.23 -8.35
C PRO A 188 20.92 1.69 -7.74
N PHE A 189 19.81 1.19 -8.27
CA PHE A 189 18.48 1.40 -7.72
C PHE A 189 18.43 0.97 -6.25
N GLN A 190 17.87 1.83 -5.40
CA GLN A 190 17.61 1.52 -3.99
C GLN A 190 16.16 1.10 -3.74
N SER A 191 15.29 1.36 -4.71
CA SER A 191 13.88 0.99 -4.66
C SER A 191 13.32 0.80 -6.06
N VAL A 192 12.44 -0.18 -6.22
CA VAL A 192 11.69 -0.35 -7.48
C VAL A 192 10.83 0.90 -7.81
N ASP A 193 10.45 1.68 -6.81
CA ASP A 193 9.68 2.91 -7.01
C ASP A 193 10.46 3.98 -7.79
N GLU A 194 11.79 3.91 -7.81
CA GLU A 194 12.66 4.83 -8.59
C GLU A 194 12.44 4.70 -10.10
N LEU A 195 11.90 3.59 -10.59
CA LEU A 195 11.48 3.47 -11.98
C LEU A 195 10.59 4.63 -12.46
N GLN A 196 9.80 5.21 -11.55
CA GLN A 196 8.95 6.36 -11.90
C GLN A 196 9.75 7.64 -12.18
N GLN A 197 11.04 7.67 -11.86
CA GLN A 197 11.94 8.79 -12.11
C GLN A 197 12.74 8.60 -13.40
N VAL A 198 12.82 7.39 -13.93
CA VAL A 198 13.49 7.09 -15.21
C VAL A 198 12.77 7.86 -16.33
N LEU A 199 13.56 8.54 -17.17
CA LEU A 199 13.03 9.39 -18.24
C LEU A 199 12.09 8.60 -19.16
N GLY A 200 10.92 9.15 -19.42
CA GLY A 200 9.91 8.56 -20.30
C GLY A 200 9.08 7.42 -19.69
N MET A 201 9.35 7.01 -18.43
CA MET A 201 8.63 5.91 -17.76
C MET A 201 7.20 6.32 -17.38
N PRO A 202 6.16 5.73 -17.99
CA PRO A 202 4.78 5.99 -17.58
C PRO A 202 4.51 5.36 -16.21
N ARG A 203 3.87 6.12 -15.32
CA ARG A 203 3.53 5.63 -13.98
C ARG A 203 2.75 4.29 -13.99
N ALA A 204 1.80 4.15 -14.92
CA ALA A 204 1.01 2.92 -15.04
C ALA A 204 1.87 1.72 -15.46
N LEU A 205 2.90 1.94 -16.29
CA LEU A 205 3.83 0.89 -16.70
C LEU A 205 4.75 0.50 -15.54
N ALA A 206 5.33 1.47 -14.83
CA ALA A 206 6.13 1.21 -13.64
C ALA A 206 5.35 0.40 -12.59
N GLN A 207 4.06 0.70 -12.39
CA GLN A 207 3.20 -0.06 -11.48
C GLN A 207 2.94 -1.50 -11.94
N ARG A 208 2.86 -1.74 -13.26
CA ARG A 208 2.72 -3.12 -13.80
C ARG A 208 4.00 -3.91 -13.72
N LEU A 209 5.15 -3.26 -13.87
CA LEU A 209 6.47 -3.90 -13.76
C LEU A 209 6.86 -4.23 -12.31
N ALA A 210 6.46 -3.39 -11.36
CA ALA A 210 6.89 -3.47 -9.96
C ALA A 210 6.72 -4.85 -9.29
N PRO A 211 5.66 -5.65 -9.55
CA PRO A 211 5.52 -6.98 -8.96
C PRO A 211 6.61 -7.98 -9.38
N ASP A 212 7.18 -7.80 -10.56
CA ASP A 212 8.16 -8.72 -11.16
C ASP A 212 9.61 -8.29 -10.93
N LEU A 213 9.81 -7.13 -10.29
CA LEU A 213 11.11 -6.51 -10.07
C LEU A 213 11.54 -6.50 -8.61
N SER A 214 12.85 -6.55 -8.41
CA SER A 214 13.53 -6.39 -7.12
C SER A 214 14.73 -5.45 -7.26
N VAL A 215 15.24 -4.99 -6.14
CA VAL A 215 16.56 -4.33 -5.98
C VAL A 215 17.37 -4.99 -4.86
N ASP A 216 16.81 -6.02 -4.24
CA ASP A 216 17.34 -6.66 -3.05
C ASP A 216 17.86 -8.09 -3.33
N ASN A 217 17.69 -8.60 -4.56
CA ASN A 217 18.03 -9.99 -4.88
C ASN A 217 19.56 -10.21 -4.90
N GLU A 218 20.34 -9.20 -5.23
CA GLU A 218 21.80 -9.23 -5.32
C GLU A 218 22.36 -10.39 -6.19
N SER A 219 21.50 -11.05 -6.97
CA SER A 219 21.81 -12.20 -7.78
C SER A 219 21.46 -11.97 -9.24
N ASP A 220 22.32 -12.44 -10.13
CA ASP A 220 22.07 -12.53 -11.56
C ASP A 220 21.16 -13.70 -11.94
N ARG A 221 20.78 -14.54 -10.97
CA ARG A 221 19.94 -15.72 -11.15
C ARG A 221 18.61 -15.56 -10.52
N VAL A 222 17.59 -15.89 -11.29
CA VAL A 222 16.20 -15.95 -10.83
C VAL A 222 15.86 -17.37 -10.38
N ASP A 223 15.18 -17.51 -9.25
CA ASP A 223 14.60 -18.79 -8.84
C ASP A 223 13.33 -19.06 -9.65
N GLU A 224 13.51 -19.81 -10.72
CA GLU A 224 12.47 -20.12 -11.71
C GLU A 224 11.29 -20.89 -11.10
N GLN A 225 11.51 -21.58 -9.99
CA GLN A 225 10.45 -22.34 -9.32
C GLN A 225 9.35 -21.45 -8.74
N PHE A 226 9.64 -20.17 -8.45
CA PHE A 226 8.68 -19.23 -7.89
C PHE A 226 8.45 -18.01 -8.78
N ALA A 227 9.15 -17.92 -9.91
CA ALA A 227 9.05 -16.79 -10.82
C ALA A 227 7.67 -16.71 -11.49
N SER A 228 7.23 -15.50 -11.82
CA SER A 228 6.05 -15.25 -12.64
C SER A 228 6.30 -15.68 -14.10
N ALA A 229 5.24 -15.83 -14.88
CA ALA A 229 5.37 -16.13 -16.31
C ALA A 229 6.14 -15.02 -17.05
N GLN A 230 5.94 -13.77 -16.69
CA GLN A 230 6.63 -12.61 -17.26
C GLN A 230 8.14 -12.68 -17.00
N VAL A 231 8.53 -12.97 -15.75
CA VAL A 231 9.95 -13.11 -15.38
C VAL A 231 10.58 -14.32 -16.07
N LEU A 232 9.89 -15.45 -16.12
CA LEU A 232 10.37 -16.63 -16.85
C LEU A 232 10.57 -16.34 -18.35
N ALA A 233 9.62 -15.67 -18.98
CA ALA A 233 9.74 -15.26 -20.37
C ALA A 233 10.95 -14.35 -20.58
N ALA A 234 11.16 -13.38 -19.71
CA ALA A 234 12.29 -12.45 -19.79
C ALA A 234 13.64 -13.13 -19.56
N VAL A 235 13.71 -14.10 -18.64
CA VAL A 235 14.99 -14.75 -18.26
C VAL A 235 15.36 -15.88 -19.22
N GLN A 236 14.38 -16.68 -19.66
CA GLN A 236 14.60 -17.85 -20.50
C GLN A 236 14.39 -17.57 -21.98
N GLY A 237 13.89 -16.38 -22.37
CA GLY A 237 13.54 -16.07 -23.75
C GLY A 237 12.37 -16.91 -24.29
N LEU A 238 11.46 -17.32 -23.39
CA LEU A 238 10.26 -18.05 -23.78
C LEU A 238 9.18 -17.06 -24.28
N ASN A 239 8.27 -17.57 -25.12
CA ASN A 239 7.04 -16.82 -25.33
C ASN A 239 6.16 -16.88 -24.07
N ILE A 240 5.26 -15.91 -23.90
CA ILE A 240 4.47 -15.77 -22.68
C ILE A 240 3.52 -16.96 -22.47
N GLU A 241 3.00 -17.57 -23.53
CA GLU A 241 2.09 -18.71 -23.46
C GLU A 241 2.79 -19.96 -22.93
N ASP A 242 4.03 -20.21 -23.34
CA ASP A 242 4.83 -21.33 -22.84
C ASP A 242 5.25 -21.10 -21.39
N ALA A 243 5.65 -19.87 -21.05
CA ALA A 243 5.97 -19.49 -19.68
C ALA A 243 4.74 -19.62 -18.75
N GLN A 244 3.56 -19.20 -19.21
CA GLN A 244 2.32 -19.34 -18.45
C GLN A 244 1.94 -20.80 -18.26
N ARG A 245 2.08 -21.63 -19.30
CA ARG A 245 1.84 -23.09 -19.20
C ARG A 245 2.75 -23.73 -18.17
N PHE A 246 4.03 -23.36 -18.16
CA PHE A 246 4.98 -23.85 -17.15
C PHE A 246 4.53 -23.47 -15.73
N VAL A 247 4.10 -22.22 -15.52
CA VAL A 247 3.59 -21.76 -14.22
C VAL A 247 2.31 -22.51 -13.82
N ASP A 248 1.40 -22.72 -14.75
CA ASP A 248 0.14 -23.45 -14.52
C ASP A 248 0.39 -24.91 -14.16
N GLU A 249 1.30 -25.59 -14.89
CA GLU A 249 1.70 -26.97 -14.59
C GLU A 249 2.38 -27.07 -13.22
N ARG A 250 3.28 -26.15 -12.90
CA ARG A 250 3.97 -26.08 -11.60
C ARG A 250 3.00 -25.89 -10.44
N ASN A 251 1.98 -25.06 -10.63
CA ASN A 251 1.00 -24.69 -9.61
C ASN A 251 -0.22 -25.62 -9.58
N ALA A 252 -0.27 -26.61 -10.49
CA ALA A 252 -1.39 -27.55 -10.56
C ALA A 252 -1.54 -28.33 -9.24
N PRO A 253 -2.78 -28.53 -8.74
CA PRO A 253 -3.00 -29.31 -7.53
C PRO A 253 -2.45 -30.71 -7.67
N VAL A 254 -1.70 -31.19 -6.70
CA VAL A 254 -1.22 -32.57 -6.65
C VAL A 254 -2.45 -33.50 -6.51
N LEU A 255 -2.66 -34.38 -7.47
CA LEU A 255 -3.78 -35.30 -7.46
C LEU A 255 -3.66 -36.29 -6.27
N PRO A 256 -4.78 -36.65 -5.62
CA PRO A 256 -4.76 -37.63 -4.54
C PRO A 256 -4.17 -38.97 -5.03
N GLY A 257 -3.10 -39.43 -4.39
CA GLY A 257 -2.40 -40.66 -4.72
C GLY A 257 -1.18 -40.50 -5.66
N ALA A 258 -0.84 -39.29 -6.12
CA ALA A 258 0.43 -39.02 -6.76
C ALA A 258 1.57 -39.08 -5.71
N GLU A 259 2.74 -39.59 -6.09
CA GLU A 259 3.93 -39.54 -5.25
C GLU A 259 4.22 -38.08 -4.92
N GLN A 260 4.14 -37.70 -3.65
CA GLN A 260 4.52 -36.36 -3.22
C GLN A 260 6.03 -36.18 -3.44
N PRO A 261 6.48 -35.00 -3.92
CA PRO A 261 7.89 -34.71 -4.00
C PRO A 261 8.53 -34.89 -2.63
N ALA A 262 9.71 -35.50 -2.57
CA ALA A 262 10.40 -35.90 -1.35
C ALA A 262 10.74 -34.74 -0.39
N ALA A 263 10.68 -33.50 -0.87
CA ALA A 263 10.84 -32.28 -0.07
C ALA A 263 10.11 -31.10 -0.74
N VAL A 264 9.43 -30.32 0.09
CA VAL A 264 8.84 -29.06 -0.36
C VAL A 264 9.95 -28.03 -0.48
N ASN A 265 10.22 -27.54 -1.71
CA ASN A 265 11.14 -26.42 -1.89
C ASN A 265 10.47 -25.14 -1.33
N ARG A 266 11.20 -24.37 -0.56
CA ARG A 266 10.75 -23.10 0.01
C ARG A 266 11.48 -21.89 -0.57
N GLY A 267 12.43 -22.10 -1.50
CA GLY A 267 13.28 -21.01 -1.99
C GLY A 267 14.10 -20.39 -0.86
N GLY A 268 14.25 -19.11 -0.89
CA GLY A 268 14.97 -18.31 0.09
C GLY A 268 16.45 -18.09 -0.26
N PRO A 269 17.23 -17.51 0.62
CA PRO A 269 16.91 -17.16 2.03
C PRO A 269 16.12 -15.85 2.20
N LEU A 270 15.83 -15.10 1.14
CA LEU A 270 15.21 -13.79 1.17
C LEU A 270 13.73 -13.87 0.78
N TYR A 271 12.86 -13.43 1.66
CA TYR A 271 11.42 -13.53 1.50
C TYR A 271 10.74 -12.19 1.63
N ARG A 272 9.82 -11.89 0.72
CA ARG A 272 8.90 -10.75 0.85
C ARG A 272 7.57 -11.24 1.42
N ILE A 273 7.20 -10.69 2.56
CA ILE A 273 5.95 -11.02 3.28
C ILE A 273 5.04 -9.80 3.18
N ARG A 274 3.89 -9.98 2.53
CA ARG A 274 2.85 -8.95 2.47
C ARG A 274 1.71 -9.34 3.40
N VAL A 275 1.33 -8.43 4.29
CA VAL A 275 0.18 -8.57 5.19
C VAL A 275 -0.85 -7.53 4.82
N GLY A 276 -2.07 -7.97 4.53
CA GLY A 276 -3.21 -7.12 4.26
C GLY A 276 -4.28 -7.26 5.33
N MET A 277 -4.95 -6.17 5.66
CA MET A 277 -6.15 -6.16 6.50
C MET A 277 -7.19 -5.26 5.86
N ALA A 278 -8.36 -5.80 5.56
CA ALA A 278 -9.49 -5.00 5.11
C ALA A 278 -10.07 -4.23 6.31
N ASP A 279 -10.31 -2.93 6.13
CA ASP A 279 -11.03 -2.11 7.10
C ASP A 279 -12.55 -2.20 6.84
N GLN A 280 -13.34 -2.04 7.89
CA GLN A 280 -14.80 -1.98 7.81
C GLN A 280 -15.32 -0.85 6.90
N GLY A 281 -14.49 0.16 6.63
CA GLY A 281 -14.75 1.28 5.72
C GLY A 281 -14.36 1.01 4.25
N GLY A 282 -13.83 -0.18 3.91
CA GLY A 282 -13.44 -0.54 2.53
C GLY A 282 -12.07 -0.03 2.09
N VAL A 283 -11.34 0.70 2.93
CA VAL A 283 -9.94 1.08 2.70
C VAL A 283 -9.06 0.07 3.44
N GLY A 284 -8.45 -0.85 2.70
CA GLY A 284 -7.52 -1.81 3.28
C GLY A 284 -6.16 -1.17 3.59
N ARG A 285 -5.47 -1.73 4.57
CA ARG A 285 -4.07 -1.40 4.89
C ARG A 285 -3.18 -2.58 4.52
N THR A 286 -1.98 -2.30 4.06
CA THR A 286 -0.96 -3.32 3.78
C THR A 286 0.32 -2.99 4.50
N MET A 287 1.03 -4.04 4.90
CA MET A 287 2.42 -3.98 5.34
C MET A 287 3.22 -4.99 4.53
N GLU A 288 4.33 -4.55 3.98
CA GLU A 288 5.33 -5.43 3.37
C GLU A 288 6.59 -5.44 4.24
N ALA A 289 7.19 -6.59 4.36
CA ALA A 289 8.50 -6.77 4.98
C ALA A 289 9.37 -7.66 4.11
N LEU A 290 10.63 -7.28 3.97
CA LEU A 290 11.66 -8.15 3.41
C LEU A 290 12.42 -8.79 4.56
N VAL A 291 12.41 -10.11 4.59
CA VAL A 291 12.99 -10.91 5.67
C VAL A 291 14.01 -11.86 5.11
N GLN A 292 15.22 -11.79 5.64
CA GLN A 292 16.30 -12.72 5.35
C GLN A 292 16.37 -13.77 6.45
N LEU A 293 16.34 -15.05 6.07
CA LEU A 293 16.58 -16.15 7.00
C LEU A 293 18.09 -16.44 7.07
N GLU A 294 18.61 -16.49 8.30
CA GLU A 294 20.03 -16.72 8.56
C GLU A 294 20.20 -17.96 9.47
N GLN A 295 20.59 -19.08 8.88
CA GLN A 295 20.81 -20.29 9.65
C GLN A 295 22.05 -20.14 10.55
N GLY A 296 21.89 -20.49 11.83
CA GLY A 296 22.99 -20.48 12.81
C GLY A 296 23.20 -19.13 13.52
N GLN A 297 22.41 -18.10 13.22
CA GLN A 297 22.42 -16.82 13.93
C GLN A 297 21.32 -16.75 15.01
N THR A 298 21.44 -15.76 15.90
CA THR A 298 20.42 -15.48 16.92
C THR A 298 20.15 -13.98 16.94
N PRO A 299 18.96 -13.52 16.51
CA PRO A 299 17.83 -14.30 15.96
C PRO A 299 18.16 -14.92 14.59
N PRO A 300 17.48 -16.00 14.18
CA PRO A 300 17.76 -16.73 12.94
C PRO A 300 17.16 -16.04 11.70
N PHE A 301 16.83 -14.78 11.80
CA PHE A 301 16.34 -13.95 10.69
C PHE A 301 16.65 -12.49 10.95
N GLU A 302 16.75 -11.73 9.86
CA GLU A 302 16.85 -10.28 9.84
C GLU A 302 15.69 -9.70 9.02
N VAL A 303 15.12 -8.58 9.48
CA VAL A 303 14.17 -7.81 8.69
C VAL A 303 14.92 -6.66 8.04
N ARG A 304 15.17 -6.76 6.73
CA ARG A 304 15.91 -5.77 5.96
C ARG A 304 15.16 -4.44 5.89
N TRP A 305 13.88 -4.47 5.58
CA TRP A 305 13.01 -3.31 5.58
C TRP A 305 11.54 -3.66 5.82
N ARG A 306 10.74 -2.64 6.15
CA ARG A 306 9.29 -2.67 6.26
C ARG A 306 8.69 -1.45 5.59
N ARG A 307 7.56 -1.63 4.90
CA ARG A 307 6.81 -0.55 4.24
C ARG A 307 5.34 -0.68 4.56
N GLU A 308 4.70 0.42 4.97
CA GLU A 308 3.25 0.49 5.13
C GLU A 308 2.64 1.12 3.87
N GLY A 309 1.50 0.60 3.44
CA GLY A 309 0.75 1.10 2.30
C GLY A 309 -0.75 0.99 2.50
N LEU A 310 -1.49 1.54 1.57
CA LEU A 310 -2.92 1.30 1.45
C LEU A 310 -3.14 0.16 0.46
N MET A 311 -4.08 -0.74 0.77
CA MET A 311 -4.57 -1.72 -0.19
C MET A 311 -5.18 -0.94 -1.37
N GLN A 312 -4.56 -0.99 -2.52
CA GLN A 312 -5.26 -0.60 -3.74
C GLN A 312 -6.38 -1.63 -3.92
N ARG A 313 -7.61 -1.14 -3.91
CA ARG A 313 -8.74 -1.95 -4.33
C ARG A 313 -8.45 -2.29 -5.78
N GLU A 314 -8.12 -3.53 -6.06
CA GLU A 314 -8.13 -4.05 -7.41
C GLU A 314 -9.54 -3.74 -7.93
N LEU A 315 -9.64 -2.79 -8.83
CA LEU A 315 -10.88 -2.49 -9.52
C LEU A 315 -11.18 -3.77 -10.29
N ALA A 316 -12.03 -4.61 -9.71
CA ALA A 316 -12.63 -5.69 -10.44
C ALA A 316 -13.19 -5.04 -11.71
N LEU A 317 -12.63 -5.39 -12.85
CA LEU A 317 -13.20 -5.03 -14.13
C LEU A 317 -14.69 -5.38 -14.06
N PRO A 318 -15.61 -4.46 -14.38
CA PRO A 318 -17.00 -4.81 -14.45
C PRO A 318 -17.12 -6.06 -15.35
N PRO A 319 -17.98 -7.03 -14.98
CA PRO A 319 -18.20 -8.18 -15.86
C PRO A 319 -18.53 -7.63 -17.25
N PRO A 320 -18.07 -8.28 -18.33
CA PRO A 320 -18.41 -7.87 -19.67
C PRO A 320 -19.94 -7.76 -19.74
N ASP A 321 -20.42 -6.59 -20.20
CA ASP A 321 -21.85 -6.39 -20.46
C ASP A 321 -22.31 -7.54 -21.38
N ASP A 322 -23.12 -8.44 -20.84
CA ASP A 322 -23.90 -9.38 -21.63
C ASP A 322 -24.98 -8.57 -22.42
N ALA A 323 -24.50 -7.75 -23.34
CA ALA A 323 -25.32 -7.20 -24.40
C ALA A 323 -25.39 -8.27 -25.48
N ASP A 324 -26.34 -9.18 -25.35
CA ASP A 324 -27.14 -9.79 -26.39
C ASP A 324 -27.76 -11.10 -25.86
N SER A 325 -28.95 -10.97 -25.33
CA SER A 325 -29.92 -12.09 -25.36
C SER A 325 -31.12 -11.62 -26.15
N PRO A 326 -31.52 -12.38 -27.16
CA PRO A 326 -32.58 -12.03 -28.10
C PRO A 326 -33.97 -12.05 -27.48
#